data_65af7e2c77d2805f1e4bc253a08dedbc
#
_entry.id   65af7e2c77d2805f1e4bc253a08dedbc
#
_cell.length_a   1.000
_cell.length_b   1.000
_cell.length_c   1.000
_cell.angle_alpha   90.00
_cell.angle_beta   90.00
_cell.angle_gamma   90.00
#
_symmetry.space_group_name_H-M   'P 1'
#
loop_
_entity.id
_entity.type
_entity.pdbx_description
1 polymer ?
#
loop_
_entity_poly.entity_id
_entity_poly.type
_entity_poly.pdbx_seq_one_letter_code
_entity_poly.pdbx_strand_id
1 'polypeptide(L)'
;MIKNVYIEEPIFLEDLKVRGFADLIIELDDGSVYLYDIKTINAWSYRMKFGRNKEKDPSIHQELQLAVYGVGVKRRFGRLDGMSLLYYNKDTSVIKEVDIDMSRLITVESYWKEIVKEHSLGLPNLRPNVSPVNDWECRYCLYKTRCDNDNRKEFTNE
;
A
#
# COMPACT_ATOMS: atom_id res chain seq x y z
N MET A 1 0.89 22.60 -17.74
CA MET A 1 -0.42 22.07 -18.18
C MET A 1 -0.37 20.55 -18.13
N ILE A 2 -1.50 19.82 -18.13
CA ILE A 2 -1.50 18.36 -18.22
C ILE A 2 -1.12 17.95 -19.64
N LYS A 3 -0.09 17.14 -19.78
CA LYS A 3 0.39 16.60 -21.05
C LYS A 3 -0.25 15.25 -21.36
N ASN A 4 -0.21 14.32 -20.39
CA ASN A 4 -0.79 12.99 -20.53
C ASN A 4 -1.48 12.54 -19.23
N VAL A 5 -2.50 11.70 -19.38
CA VAL A 5 -3.22 11.03 -18.29
C VAL A 5 -3.25 9.54 -18.61
N TYR A 6 -2.79 8.73 -17.66
CA TYR A 6 -2.80 7.28 -17.77
C TYR A 6 -3.74 6.73 -16.68
N ILE A 7 -4.68 5.88 -17.07
CA ILE A 7 -5.71 5.31 -16.19
C ILE A 7 -5.55 3.80 -16.17
N GLU A 8 -5.60 3.21 -14.97
CA GLU A 8 -5.42 1.76 -14.76
C GLU A 8 -4.16 1.22 -15.45
N GLU A 9 -3.06 1.95 -15.27
CA GLU A 9 -1.80 1.64 -15.93
C GLU A 9 -1.11 0.44 -15.27
N PRO A 10 -0.75 -0.62 -16.04
CA PRO A 10 -0.17 -1.82 -15.47
C PRO A 10 1.22 -1.53 -14.88
N ILE A 11 1.42 -1.99 -13.65
CA ILE A 11 2.69 -1.98 -12.95
C ILE A 11 3.17 -3.42 -12.83
N PHE A 12 4.41 -3.66 -13.28
CA PHE A 12 5.05 -4.94 -13.18
C PHE A 12 6.51 -4.78 -12.74
N LEU A 13 6.82 -5.31 -11.56
CA LEU A 13 8.16 -5.29 -10.95
C LEU A 13 8.59 -6.75 -10.73
N GLU A 14 9.27 -7.32 -11.74
CA GLU A 14 9.62 -8.75 -11.74
C GLU A 14 10.58 -9.10 -10.59
N ASP A 15 11.54 -8.24 -10.32
CA ASP A 15 12.51 -8.39 -9.24
C ASP A 15 11.88 -8.37 -7.84
N LEU A 16 10.77 -7.66 -7.68
CA LEU A 16 10.00 -7.59 -6.43
C LEU A 16 8.79 -8.53 -6.41
N LYS A 17 8.53 -9.27 -7.51
CA LYS A 17 7.34 -10.11 -7.69
C LYS A 17 6.02 -9.36 -7.47
N VAL A 18 6.01 -8.06 -7.76
CA VAL A 18 4.83 -7.19 -7.65
C VAL A 18 4.20 -6.99 -9.02
N ARG A 19 2.87 -7.08 -9.03
CA ARG A 19 2.04 -6.84 -10.21
C ARG A 19 0.72 -6.21 -9.77
N GLY A 20 0.26 -5.20 -10.51
CA GLY A 20 -0.98 -4.50 -10.23
C GLY A 20 -1.25 -3.41 -11.27
N PHE A 21 -2.15 -2.50 -10.94
CA PHE A 21 -2.52 -1.37 -11.78
C PHE A 21 -2.47 -0.10 -10.95
N ALA A 22 -1.85 0.95 -11.49
CA ALA A 22 -1.91 2.29 -10.94
C ALA A 22 -3.21 2.96 -11.43
N ASP A 23 -4.04 3.44 -10.51
CA ASP A 23 -5.35 3.98 -10.85
C ASP A 23 -5.24 5.20 -11.76
N LEU A 24 -4.31 6.13 -11.44
CA LEU A 24 -4.14 7.37 -12.19
C LEU A 24 -2.68 7.86 -12.12
N ILE A 25 -2.11 8.14 -13.30
CA ILE A 25 -0.82 8.82 -13.43
C ILE A 25 -1.03 10.07 -14.28
N ILE A 26 -0.50 11.20 -13.83
CA ILE A 26 -0.55 12.48 -14.53
C ILE A 26 0.86 12.93 -14.89
N GLU A 27 1.11 13.17 -16.17
CA GLU A 27 2.32 13.79 -16.68
C GLU A 27 2.03 15.23 -17.08
N LEU A 28 2.84 16.18 -16.61
CA LEU A 28 2.74 17.60 -16.96
C LEU A 28 3.68 17.97 -18.11
N ASP A 29 3.45 19.15 -18.70
CA ASP A 29 4.26 19.68 -19.83
C ASP A 29 5.73 19.88 -19.46
N ASP A 30 6.03 20.15 -18.18
CA ASP A 30 7.40 20.27 -17.65
C ASP A 30 8.08 18.91 -17.38
N GLY A 31 7.38 17.83 -17.71
CA GLY A 31 7.82 16.46 -17.49
C GLY A 31 7.61 15.94 -16.08
N SER A 32 7.00 16.71 -15.18
CA SER A 32 6.66 16.23 -13.83
C SER A 32 5.64 15.10 -13.88
N VAL A 33 5.81 14.09 -13.04
CA VAL A 33 4.96 12.88 -12.99
C VAL A 33 4.39 12.72 -11.59
N TYR A 34 3.07 12.55 -11.51
CA TYR A 34 2.33 12.38 -10.27
C TYR A 34 1.52 11.09 -10.32
N LEU A 35 1.54 10.33 -9.21
CA LEU A 35 0.82 9.08 -9.06
C LEU A 35 -0.30 9.24 -8.03
N TYR A 36 -1.49 8.77 -8.38
CA TYR A 36 -2.66 8.77 -7.52
C TYR A 36 -3.27 7.37 -7.41
N ASP A 37 -3.71 7.02 -6.20
CA ASP A 37 -4.49 5.81 -5.95
C ASP A 37 -5.83 6.22 -5.31
N ILE A 38 -6.93 5.71 -5.86
CA ILE A 38 -8.28 6.13 -5.50
C ILE A 38 -8.89 5.16 -4.49
N LYS A 39 -9.21 5.67 -3.32
CA LYS A 39 -9.85 4.89 -2.25
C LYS A 39 -11.27 5.39 -1.98
N THR A 40 -12.25 4.49 -2.10
CA THR A 40 -13.62 4.81 -1.70
C THR A 40 -13.80 4.64 -0.20
N ILE A 41 -14.53 5.57 0.43
CA ILE A 41 -14.77 5.59 1.86
C ILE A 41 -16.21 6.04 2.12
N ASN A 42 -16.87 5.46 3.14
CA ASN A 42 -18.17 5.93 3.57
C ASN A 42 -18.07 7.14 4.52
N ALA A 43 -19.19 7.84 4.76
CA ALA A 43 -19.21 9.05 5.58
C ALA A 43 -18.75 8.82 7.02
N TRP A 44 -19.03 7.66 7.61
CA TRP A 44 -18.61 7.33 8.96
C TRP A 44 -17.09 7.16 9.03
N SER A 45 -16.52 6.30 8.18
CA SER A 45 -15.07 6.08 8.11
C SER A 45 -14.31 7.34 7.72
N TYR A 46 -14.90 8.18 6.86
CA TYR A 46 -14.33 9.48 6.50
C TYR A 46 -14.20 10.41 7.72
N ARG A 47 -15.25 10.48 8.56
CA ARG A 47 -15.21 11.25 9.81
C ARG A 47 -14.20 10.70 10.81
N MET A 48 -14.07 9.38 10.93
CA MET A 48 -13.08 8.75 11.80
C MET A 48 -11.66 9.05 11.34
N LYS A 49 -11.42 9.05 10.03
CA LYS A 49 -10.10 9.30 9.45
C LYS A 49 -9.70 10.78 9.45
N PHE A 50 -10.63 11.67 9.09
CA PHE A 50 -10.35 13.08 8.83
C PHE A 50 -11.07 14.07 9.76
N GLY A 51 -11.91 13.59 10.65
CA GLY A 51 -12.68 14.40 11.60
C GLY A 51 -11.84 14.93 12.75
N ARG A 52 -12.48 15.72 13.64
CA ARG A 52 -11.81 16.30 14.82
C ARG A 52 -11.30 15.26 15.81
N ASN A 53 -12.01 14.15 15.96
CA ASN A 53 -11.65 13.01 16.83
C ASN A 53 -11.12 11.86 16.00
N LYS A 54 -10.20 12.13 15.08
CA LYS A 54 -9.59 11.10 14.25
C LYS A 54 -8.89 10.07 15.12
N GLU A 55 -9.26 8.83 14.96
CA GLU A 55 -8.49 7.72 15.49
C GLU A 55 -7.18 7.58 14.69
N LYS A 56 -6.14 7.04 15.33
CA LYS A 56 -4.95 6.64 14.58
C LYS A 56 -5.38 5.58 13.57
N ASP A 57 -5.52 5.99 12.33
CA ASP A 57 -5.85 5.08 11.25
C ASP A 57 -4.56 4.49 10.68
N PRO A 58 -4.30 3.21 10.92
CA PRO A 58 -3.16 2.53 10.33
C PRO A 58 -3.45 2.19 8.85
N SER A 59 -3.65 3.20 8.01
CA SER A 59 -3.75 2.99 6.55
C SER A 59 -2.38 2.78 5.88
N ILE A 60 -1.39 2.36 6.65
CA ILE A 60 -0.03 2.12 6.17
C ILE A 60 0.00 1.12 4.99
N HIS A 61 -0.90 0.16 4.95
CA HIS A 61 -1.01 -0.76 3.82
C HIS A 61 -1.38 -0.06 2.51
N GLN A 62 -2.20 1.01 2.57
CA GLN A 62 -2.55 1.82 1.40
C GLN A 62 -1.37 2.67 0.95
N GLU A 63 -0.63 3.24 1.91
CA GLU A 63 0.61 3.97 1.62
C GLU A 63 1.67 3.06 0.98
N LEU A 64 1.84 1.84 1.51
CA LEU A 64 2.77 0.86 0.96
C LEU A 64 2.36 0.37 -0.44
N GLN A 65 1.06 0.20 -0.68
CA GLN A 65 0.53 -0.14 -2.01
C GLN A 65 0.86 0.97 -3.01
N LEU A 66 0.55 2.21 -2.68
CA LEU A 66 0.85 3.36 -3.53
C LEU A 66 2.36 3.50 -3.76
N ALA A 67 3.15 3.35 -2.71
CA ALA A 67 4.60 3.47 -2.79
C ALA A 67 5.24 2.40 -3.69
N VAL A 68 4.78 1.14 -3.65
CA VAL A 68 5.33 0.11 -4.55
C VAL A 68 4.95 0.38 -6.00
N TYR A 69 3.76 0.91 -6.26
CA TYR A 69 3.40 1.38 -7.60
C TYR A 69 4.25 2.58 -8.02
N GLY A 70 4.55 3.48 -7.08
CA GLY A 70 5.47 4.60 -7.27
C GLY A 70 6.88 4.17 -7.71
N VAL A 71 7.40 3.05 -7.18
CA VAL A 71 8.66 2.45 -7.67
C VAL A 71 8.54 2.10 -9.15
N GLY A 72 7.44 1.47 -9.55
CA GLY A 72 7.18 1.11 -10.95
C GLY A 72 7.07 2.33 -11.86
N VAL A 73 6.31 3.33 -11.45
CA VAL A 73 6.15 4.60 -12.17
C VAL A 73 7.50 5.31 -12.35
N LYS A 74 8.28 5.42 -11.25
CA LYS A 74 9.60 6.04 -11.30
C LYS A 74 10.56 5.32 -12.25
N ARG A 75 10.53 3.98 -12.27
CA ARG A 75 11.36 3.18 -13.20
C ARG A 75 10.94 3.39 -14.66
N ARG A 76 9.64 3.49 -14.92
CA ARG A 76 9.10 3.65 -16.28
C ARG A 76 9.31 5.04 -16.85
N PHE A 77 9.00 6.09 -16.06
CA PHE A 77 9.06 7.49 -16.51
C PHE A 77 10.42 8.16 -16.23
N GLY A 78 11.33 7.50 -15.50
CA GLY A 78 12.61 8.05 -15.07
C GLY A 78 12.49 9.02 -13.87
N ARG A 79 11.26 9.42 -13.51
CA ARG A 79 10.99 10.32 -12.39
C ARG A 79 9.60 10.06 -11.78
N LEU A 80 9.42 10.51 -10.56
CA LEU A 80 8.14 10.63 -9.87
C LEU A 80 8.27 11.82 -8.91
N ASP A 81 7.42 12.81 -9.05
CA ASP A 81 7.51 14.08 -8.32
C ASP A 81 6.56 14.14 -7.12
N GLY A 82 5.52 13.33 -7.14
CA GLY A 82 4.60 13.21 -6.01
C GLY A 82 3.72 11.99 -6.14
N MET A 83 3.20 11.54 -5.00
CA MET A 83 2.20 10.48 -4.94
C MET A 83 1.19 10.77 -3.84
N SER A 84 -0.10 10.55 -4.13
CA SER A 84 -1.20 10.89 -3.23
C SER A 84 -2.30 9.83 -3.23
N LEU A 85 -2.92 9.63 -2.07
CA LEU A 85 -4.17 8.88 -1.94
C LEU A 85 -5.35 9.83 -2.12
N LEU A 86 -6.26 9.51 -3.05
CA LEU A 86 -7.51 10.25 -3.27
C LEU A 86 -8.67 9.52 -2.58
N TYR A 87 -9.11 10.03 -1.45
CA TYR A 87 -10.26 9.47 -0.73
C TYR A 87 -11.56 10.07 -1.25
N TYR A 88 -12.35 9.26 -1.96
CA TYR A 88 -13.68 9.61 -2.41
C TYR A 88 -14.73 9.15 -1.40
N ASN A 89 -15.38 10.12 -0.73
CA ASN A 89 -16.50 9.83 0.15
C ASN A 89 -17.75 9.55 -0.69
N LYS A 90 -18.12 8.28 -0.79
CA LYS A 90 -19.22 7.83 -1.65
C LYS A 90 -20.61 8.30 -1.20
N ASP A 91 -20.77 8.75 0.06
CA ASP A 91 -22.05 9.22 0.60
C ASP A 91 -22.24 10.74 0.40
N THR A 92 -21.15 11.50 0.31
CA THR A 92 -21.19 12.98 0.19
C THR A 92 -20.51 13.52 -1.05
N SER A 93 -19.90 12.64 -1.87
CA SER A 93 -19.15 13.00 -3.08
C SER A 93 -17.96 13.95 -2.83
N VAL A 94 -17.47 14.04 -1.60
CA VAL A 94 -16.29 14.83 -1.27
C VAL A 94 -15.04 14.02 -1.58
N ILE A 95 -14.08 14.66 -2.25
CA ILE A 95 -12.74 14.10 -2.46
C ILE A 95 -11.76 14.77 -1.52
N LYS A 96 -10.89 13.97 -0.91
CA LYS A 96 -9.77 14.46 -0.13
C LYS A 96 -8.47 13.83 -0.61
N GLU A 97 -7.53 14.67 -0.97
CA GLU A 97 -6.17 14.28 -1.30
C GLU A 97 -5.32 14.20 -0.04
N VAL A 98 -4.48 13.17 0.03
CA VAL A 98 -3.49 12.95 1.09
C VAL A 98 -2.15 12.63 0.44
N ASP A 99 -1.21 13.55 0.53
CA ASP A 99 0.14 13.36 0.02
C ASP A 99 0.88 12.31 0.83
N ILE A 100 1.62 11.47 0.13
CA ILE A 100 2.44 10.41 0.72
C ILE A 100 3.92 10.76 0.55
N ASP A 101 4.65 10.64 1.65
CA ASP A 101 6.08 10.95 1.68
C ASP A 101 6.86 10.07 0.70
N MET A 102 7.65 10.68 -0.16
CA MET A 102 8.46 10.03 -1.17
C MET A 102 9.53 9.10 -0.60
N SER A 103 9.91 9.26 0.67
CA SER A 103 10.80 8.33 1.37
C SER A 103 10.23 6.91 1.48
N ARG A 104 8.89 6.77 1.36
CA ARG A 104 8.22 5.47 1.31
C ARG A 104 8.68 4.58 0.15
N LEU A 105 9.15 5.14 -0.95
CA LEU A 105 9.70 4.38 -2.08
C LEU A 105 10.88 3.50 -1.66
N ILE A 106 11.78 4.03 -0.84
CA ILE A 106 12.96 3.29 -0.35
C ILE A 106 12.50 2.20 0.63
N THR A 107 11.62 2.56 1.57
CA THR A 107 11.11 1.64 2.58
C THR A 107 10.39 0.45 1.94
N VAL A 108 9.50 0.72 0.96
CA VAL A 108 8.71 -0.34 0.30
C VAL A 108 9.58 -1.22 -0.59
N GLU A 109 10.57 -0.68 -1.26
CA GLU A 109 11.47 -1.47 -2.10
C GLU A 109 12.30 -2.45 -1.25
N SER A 110 12.80 -2.00 -0.10
CA SER A 110 13.51 -2.86 0.86
C SER A 110 12.60 -3.94 1.45
N TYR A 111 11.38 -3.57 1.82
CA TYR A 111 10.36 -4.50 2.32
C TYR A 111 10.08 -5.63 1.31
N TRP A 112 9.80 -5.29 0.05
CA TRP A 112 9.50 -6.31 -0.97
C TRP A 112 10.71 -7.16 -1.34
N LYS A 113 11.93 -6.61 -1.32
CA LYS A 113 13.15 -7.42 -1.50
C LYS A 113 13.30 -8.48 -0.42
N GLU A 114 13.00 -8.13 0.84
CA GLU A 114 13.04 -9.11 1.94
C GLU A 114 11.96 -10.18 1.78
N ILE A 115 10.72 -9.80 1.44
CA ILE A 115 9.64 -10.75 1.15
C ILE A 115 10.04 -11.74 0.04
N VAL A 116 10.61 -11.26 -1.06
CA VAL A 116 11.07 -12.12 -2.17
C VAL A 116 12.16 -13.07 -1.71
N LYS A 117 13.10 -12.59 -0.89
CA LYS A 117 14.16 -13.41 -0.32
C LYS A 117 13.60 -14.51 0.60
N GLU A 118 12.71 -14.16 1.52
CA GLU A 118 12.05 -15.14 2.40
C GLU A 118 11.29 -16.21 1.61
N HIS A 119 10.53 -15.80 0.59
CA HIS A 119 9.83 -16.74 -0.29
C HIS A 119 10.77 -17.67 -1.08
N SER A 120 11.97 -17.21 -1.43
CA SER A 120 12.97 -18.05 -2.11
C SER A 120 13.55 -19.13 -1.21
N LEU A 121 13.47 -18.96 0.09
CA LEU A 121 13.93 -19.92 1.10
C LEU A 121 12.86 -20.92 1.53
N GLY A 122 11.63 -20.78 1.05
CA GLY A 122 10.52 -21.65 1.35
C GLY A 122 9.27 -20.92 1.84
N LEU A 123 8.64 -21.42 2.93
CA LEU A 123 7.47 -20.76 3.53
C LEU A 123 7.87 -19.45 4.22
N PRO A 124 7.05 -18.41 4.11
CA PRO A 124 7.28 -17.17 4.84
C PRO A 124 7.27 -17.42 6.34
N ASN A 125 8.00 -16.59 7.07
CA ASN A 125 8.07 -16.65 8.53
C ASN A 125 6.68 -16.65 9.16
N LEU A 126 6.55 -17.39 10.25
CA LEU A 126 5.33 -17.41 11.03
C LEU A 126 5.08 -16.05 11.69
N ARG A 127 3.84 -15.83 12.02
CA ARG A 127 3.28 -14.56 12.44
C ARG A 127 3.97 -13.79 13.58
N PRO A 128 4.72 -14.32 14.53
CA PRO A 128 5.35 -13.44 15.51
C PRO A 128 6.23 -12.35 14.89
N ASN A 129 6.78 -12.62 13.71
CA ASN A 129 7.68 -11.72 12.99
C ASN A 129 6.97 -10.89 11.91
N VAL A 130 5.72 -11.22 11.59
CA VAL A 130 4.87 -10.49 10.65
C VAL A 130 3.64 -9.98 11.40
N SER A 131 3.80 -8.87 12.10
CA SER A 131 2.64 -8.22 12.74
C SER A 131 1.65 -7.78 11.68
N PRO A 132 0.37 -8.21 11.78
CA PRO A 132 -0.66 -7.62 10.96
C PRO A 132 -0.73 -6.13 11.26
N VAL A 133 -0.96 -5.34 10.23
CA VAL A 133 -1.13 -3.89 10.38
C VAL A 133 -2.34 -3.58 11.27
N ASN A 134 -3.37 -4.42 11.18
CA ASN A 134 -4.60 -4.28 11.94
C ASN A 134 -5.02 -5.61 12.60
N ASP A 135 -5.41 -5.57 13.86
CA ASP A 135 -5.90 -6.76 14.60
C ASP A 135 -7.12 -7.43 13.97
N TRP A 136 -7.95 -6.67 13.25
CA TRP A 136 -9.11 -7.21 12.58
C TRP A 136 -8.76 -8.17 11.45
N GLU A 137 -7.60 -8.03 10.80
CA GLU A 137 -7.13 -8.94 9.74
C GLU A 137 -7.08 -10.38 10.24
N CYS A 138 -6.62 -10.57 11.48
CA CYS A 138 -6.57 -11.88 12.10
C CYS A 138 -7.94 -12.43 12.50
N ARG A 139 -8.89 -11.55 12.84
CA ARG A 139 -10.25 -11.98 13.19
C ARG A 139 -10.99 -12.61 12.02
N TYR A 140 -10.72 -12.15 10.81
CA TYR A 140 -11.35 -12.65 9.58
C TYR A 140 -10.45 -13.61 8.78
N CYS A 141 -9.26 -13.95 9.29
CA CYS A 141 -8.32 -14.82 8.61
C CYS A 141 -8.75 -16.29 8.71
N LEU A 142 -8.93 -16.95 7.57
CA LEU A 142 -9.27 -18.37 7.51
C LEU A 142 -8.17 -19.28 8.08
N TYR A 143 -6.93 -18.80 8.11
CA TYR A 143 -5.76 -19.54 8.62
C TYR A 143 -5.44 -19.23 10.08
N LYS A 144 -6.24 -18.41 10.77
CA LYS A 144 -5.97 -17.97 12.13
C LYS A 144 -5.68 -19.12 13.09
N THR A 145 -6.51 -20.16 13.09
CA THR A 145 -6.35 -21.32 13.99
C THR A 145 -5.03 -22.05 13.74
N ARG A 146 -4.65 -22.23 12.47
CA ARG A 146 -3.37 -22.85 12.12
C ARG A 146 -2.20 -21.98 12.55
N CYS A 147 -2.25 -20.71 12.26
CA CYS A 147 -1.23 -19.74 12.63
C CYS A 147 -1.02 -19.70 14.17
N ASP A 148 -2.10 -19.67 14.95
CA ASP A 148 -2.04 -19.68 16.41
C ASP A 148 -1.48 -21.00 16.95
N ASN A 149 -1.76 -22.13 16.33
CA ASN A 149 -1.25 -23.44 16.74
C ASN A 149 0.24 -23.62 16.39
N ASP A 150 0.67 -23.14 15.24
CA ASP A 150 2.06 -23.21 14.82
C ASP A 150 2.93 -22.30 15.70
N ASN A 151 2.45 -21.12 16.04
CA ASN A 151 3.12 -20.23 17.00
C ASN A 151 3.25 -20.82 18.42
N ARG A 152 2.26 -21.59 18.90
CA ARG A 152 2.34 -22.26 20.20
C ARG A 152 3.40 -23.35 20.25
N LYS A 153 3.64 -24.05 19.14
CA LYS A 153 4.66 -25.11 19.08
C LYS A 153 6.07 -24.55 19.17
N GLU A 154 6.34 -23.35 18.69
CA GLU A 154 7.64 -22.71 18.81
C GLU A 154 7.97 -22.34 20.26
N PHE A 155 6.97 -21.95 21.07
CA PHE A 155 7.15 -21.60 22.49
C PHE A 155 7.22 -22.80 23.43
N THR A 156 6.91 -24.01 22.98
CA THR A 156 6.94 -25.23 23.83
C THR A 156 8.18 -26.07 23.62
N ASN A 157 9.08 -25.69 22.75
CA ASN A 157 10.35 -26.39 22.46
C ASN A 157 11.57 -25.72 23.11
N GLU A 158 11.36 -24.78 24.05
CA GLU A 158 12.35 -24.30 25.02
C GLU A 158 12.12 -24.98 26.38
#